data_cc60a7225d025dbdfbf3551f7f84f93c
#
_entry.id   cc60a7225d025dbdfbf3551f7f84f93c
#
_cell.length_a   1.000
_cell.length_b   1.000
_cell.length_c   1.000
_cell.angle_alpha   90.00
_cell.angle_beta   90.00
_cell.angle_gamma   90.00
#
_symmetry.space_group_name_H-M   'P 1'
#
loop_
_entity.id
_entity.type
_entity.pdbx_description
1 polymer ?
#
loop_
_entity_poly.entity_id
_entity_poly.type
_entity_poly.pdbx_seq_one_letter_code
_entity_poly.pdbx_strand_id
1 'polypeptide(L)'
;MRSGGMLLLTNDDGIYADGLRALEKAARLWQSDVITVAPLEPHSGCGHRVTVDRPLVLQQVEENRYHVNGTPADCVRLAFATLKLDQPGWVLSGINAGGNLGVDIHHSGTVAAAREAALHGWPAMALSQYH
;
A
#
# COMPACT_ATOMS: atom_id res chain seq x y z
N MET A 1 18.33 0.97 -10.97
CA MET A 1 18.53 -0.20 -10.36
C MET A 1 17.49 -1.21 -10.66
N ARG A 2 17.85 -2.31 -11.01
CA ARG A 2 16.96 -3.22 -11.41
C ARG A 2 17.11 -4.47 -10.82
N SER A 3 17.98 -4.59 -10.05
CA SER A 3 18.35 -5.84 -9.63
C SER A 3 17.45 -6.46 -8.74
N GLY A 4 16.48 -6.20 -8.59
CA GLY A 4 15.87 -7.05 -7.81
C GLY A 4 14.64 -6.86 -7.24
N GLY A 5 13.84 -7.55 -7.10
CA GLY A 5 12.63 -7.43 -6.42
C GLY A 5 11.64 -6.57 -7.11
N MET A 6 10.51 -6.45 -6.56
CA MET A 6 9.43 -5.69 -7.12
C MET A 6 9.03 -4.60 -6.16
N LEU A 7 8.22 -3.66 -6.61
CA LEU A 7 7.62 -2.66 -5.75
C LEU A 7 6.13 -2.98 -5.61
N LEU A 8 5.69 -3.08 -4.36
CA LEU A 8 4.27 -3.21 -4.05
C LEU A 8 3.82 -1.87 -3.52
N LEU A 9 2.85 -1.26 -4.16
CA LEU A 9 2.36 0.07 -3.79
C LEU A 9 0.98 -0.02 -3.18
N THR A 10 0.75 0.80 -2.17
CA THR A 10 -0.57 0.93 -1.55
C THR A 10 -0.73 2.33 -0.98
N ASN A 11 -1.87 2.62 -0.38
CA ASN A 11 -2.13 3.90 0.30
C ASN A 11 -3.33 3.76 1.23
N ASP A 12 -3.76 4.85 1.86
CA ASP A 12 -5.00 4.83 2.62
C ASP A 12 -6.07 5.72 1.99
N ASP A 13 -5.72 6.49 0.97
CA ASP A 13 -6.69 7.36 0.31
C ASP A 13 -7.49 6.66 -0.79
N GLY A 14 -7.11 5.46 -1.15
CA GLY A 14 -7.85 4.65 -2.12
C GLY A 14 -7.16 4.51 -3.46
N ILE A 15 -7.62 3.52 -4.22
CA ILE A 15 -7.00 3.14 -5.49
C ILE A 15 -7.05 4.27 -6.53
N TYR A 16 -8.00 5.18 -6.40
CA TYR A 16 -8.16 6.25 -7.38
C TYR A 16 -7.54 7.58 -6.94
N ALA A 17 -6.83 7.61 -5.81
CA ALA A 17 -6.28 8.84 -5.28
C ALA A 17 -5.11 9.35 -6.12
N ASP A 18 -4.99 10.67 -6.20
CA ASP A 18 -3.92 11.29 -6.98
C ASP A 18 -2.53 10.99 -6.42
N GLY A 19 -2.41 10.91 -5.10
CA GLY A 19 -1.12 10.60 -4.48
C GLY A 19 -0.61 9.23 -4.87
N LEU A 20 -1.50 8.25 -4.99
CA LEU A 20 -1.11 6.92 -5.43
C LEU A 20 -0.69 6.93 -6.89
N ARG A 21 -1.40 7.67 -7.73
CA ARG A 21 -1.03 7.77 -9.14
C ARG A 21 0.33 8.40 -9.31
N ALA A 22 0.63 9.41 -8.49
CA ALA A 22 1.95 10.04 -8.52
C ALA A 22 3.04 9.05 -8.11
N LEU A 23 2.76 8.26 -7.08
CA LEU A 23 3.70 7.25 -6.62
C LEU A 23 3.92 6.17 -7.68
N GLU A 24 2.85 5.73 -8.34
CA GLU A 24 2.95 4.75 -9.40
C GLU A 24 3.84 5.25 -10.54
N LYS A 25 3.65 6.51 -10.93
CA LYS A 25 4.43 7.08 -12.01
C LYS A 25 5.91 7.15 -11.63
N ALA A 26 6.21 7.60 -10.43
CA ALA A 26 7.59 7.68 -9.96
C ALA A 26 8.21 6.28 -9.84
N ALA A 27 7.46 5.33 -9.34
CA ALA A 27 7.97 3.97 -9.16
C ALA A 27 8.33 3.32 -10.48
N ARG A 28 7.55 3.56 -11.52
CA ARG A 28 7.81 2.97 -12.83
C ARG A 28 9.03 3.54 -13.52
N LEU A 29 9.46 4.74 -13.12
CA LEU A 29 10.72 5.28 -13.64
C LEU A 29 11.92 4.55 -13.06
N TRP A 30 11.72 3.91 -11.91
CA TRP A 30 12.81 3.30 -11.20
C TRP A 30 12.83 1.78 -11.35
N GLN A 31 11.67 1.17 -11.39
CA GLN A 31 11.55 -0.28 -11.43
C GLN A 31 10.40 -0.64 -12.35
N SER A 32 10.60 -1.63 -13.20
CA SER A 32 9.53 -2.02 -14.12
C SER A 32 8.53 -2.98 -13.50
N ASP A 33 8.90 -3.64 -12.43
CA ASP A 33 8.03 -4.64 -11.80
C ASP A 33 7.30 -3.98 -10.64
N VAL A 34 6.17 -3.39 -10.92
CA VAL A 34 5.37 -2.63 -9.96
C VAL A 34 3.95 -3.18 -9.92
N ILE A 35 3.47 -3.50 -8.73
CA ILE A 35 2.10 -3.94 -8.52
C ILE A 35 1.46 -3.02 -7.48
N THR A 36 0.22 -2.62 -7.72
CA THR A 36 -0.53 -1.77 -6.80
C THR A 36 -1.70 -2.56 -6.22
N VAL A 37 -1.82 -2.56 -4.90
CA VAL A 37 -2.98 -3.13 -4.21
C VAL A 37 -3.41 -2.10 -3.16
N ALA A 38 -4.55 -1.48 -3.34
CA ALA A 38 -4.98 -0.36 -2.51
C ALA A 38 -6.45 -0.50 -2.13
N PRO A 39 -6.88 0.23 -1.09
CA PRO A 39 -8.29 0.17 -0.70
C PRO A 39 -9.20 0.68 -1.80
N LEU A 40 -10.38 0.08 -1.91
CA LEU A 40 -11.39 0.57 -2.83
C LEU A 40 -11.84 1.97 -2.42
N GLU A 41 -11.91 2.23 -1.13
CA GLU A 41 -12.38 3.51 -0.58
C GLU A 41 -11.38 4.06 0.41
N PRO A 42 -11.39 5.37 0.64
CA PRO A 42 -10.47 5.96 1.63
C PRO A 42 -10.66 5.40 3.03
N HIS A 43 -9.55 5.28 3.75
CA HIS A 43 -9.56 4.77 5.11
C HIS A 43 -8.72 5.66 6.02
N SER A 44 -9.21 6.84 6.33
CA SER A 44 -8.50 7.75 7.22
C SER A 44 -8.69 7.33 8.66
N GLY A 45 -7.62 7.36 9.42
CA GLY A 45 -7.69 7.13 10.87
C GLY A 45 -7.93 5.71 11.30
N CYS A 46 -7.80 4.73 10.39
CA CYS A 46 -8.07 3.35 10.72
C CYS A 46 -6.93 2.67 11.49
N GLY A 47 -5.75 3.24 11.50
CA GLY A 47 -4.59 2.63 12.14
C GLY A 47 -4.25 1.30 11.50
N HIS A 48 -3.68 0.41 12.31
CA HIS A 48 -3.27 -0.91 11.81
C HIS A 48 -4.39 -1.92 12.06
N ARG A 49 -5.58 -1.59 11.58
CA ARG A 49 -6.70 -2.51 11.76
C ARG A 49 -6.73 -3.51 10.61
N VAL A 50 -6.85 -4.78 10.97
CA VAL A 50 -7.06 -5.83 9.99
C VAL A 50 -8.48 -6.33 10.10
N THR A 51 -9.05 -6.69 8.99
CA THR A 51 -10.45 -7.12 8.93
C THR A 51 -10.52 -8.62 9.21
N VAL A 52 -11.36 -8.99 10.20
CA VAL A 52 -11.52 -10.40 10.56
C VAL A 52 -12.98 -10.83 10.55
N ASP A 53 -13.91 -9.90 10.32
CA ASP A 53 -15.34 -10.18 10.49
C ASP A 53 -16.10 -10.28 9.17
N ARG A 54 -15.44 -10.21 8.06
CA ARG A 54 -16.07 -10.34 6.75
C ARG A 54 -15.04 -10.74 5.70
N PRO A 55 -15.49 -11.29 4.59
CA PRO A 55 -14.56 -11.66 3.52
C PRO A 55 -13.92 -10.42 2.90
N LEU A 56 -12.68 -10.54 2.54
CA LEU A 56 -11.99 -9.54 1.75
C LEU A 56 -11.95 -10.00 0.30
N VAL A 57 -12.15 -9.06 -0.61
CA VAL A 57 -12.14 -9.35 -2.03
C VAL A 57 -11.04 -8.55 -2.69
N LEU A 58 -10.13 -9.24 -3.35
CA LEU A 58 -9.09 -8.64 -4.17
C LEU A 58 -9.60 -8.63 -5.60
N GLN A 59 -9.76 -7.47 -6.17
CA GLN A 59 -10.29 -7.36 -7.53
C GLN A 59 -9.34 -6.59 -8.41
N GLN A 60 -9.00 -7.18 -9.54
CA GLN A 60 -8.12 -6.53 -10.51
C GLN A 60 -8.91 -5.49 -11.30
N VAL A 61 -8.36 -4.29 -11.41
CA VAL A 61 -9.00 -3.21 -12.15
C VAL A 61 -8.24 -2.88 -13.43
N GLU A 62 -6.96 -3.13 -13.44
CA GLU A 62 -6.11 -2.97 -14.61
C GLU A 62 -4.95 -3.94 -14.45
N GLU A 63 -4.12 -4.06 -15.45
CA GLU A 63 -2.93 -4.87 -15.32
C GLU A 63 -2.09 -4.34 -14.17
N ASN A 64 -1.75 -5.22 -13.23
CA ASN A 64 -0.94 -4.88 -12.06
C ASN A 64 -1.58 -3.84 -11.13
N ARG A 65 -2.88 -3.68 -11.18
CA ARG A 65 -3.59 -2.80 -10.25
C ARG A 65 -4.83 -3.51 -9.71
N TYR A 66 -4.93 -3.52 -8.38
CA TYR A 66 -6.01 -4.23 -7.69
C TYR A 66 -6.58 -3.34 -6.60
N HIS A 67 -7.85 -3.49 -6.29
CA HIS A 67 -8.39 -2.89 -5.09
C HIS A 67 -8.91 -3.95 -4.14
N VAL A 68 -9.01 -3.58 -2.88
CA VAL A 68 -9.49 -4.46 -1.81
C VAL A 68 -10.53 -3.68 -0.99
N ASN A 69 -11.57 -4.36 -0.59
CA ASN A 69 -12.61 -3.77 0.25
C ASN A 69 -12.19 -3.81 1.72
N GLY A 70 -11.04 -3.31 2.03
CA GLY A 70 -10.46 -3.36 3.37
C GLY A 70 -9.52 -2.21 3.63
N THR A 71 -8.79 -2.32 4.74
CA THR A 71 -7.86 -1.29 5.18
C THR A 71 -6.54 -1.42 4.41
N PRO A 72 -5.64 -0.41 4.52
CA PRO A 72 -4.32 -0.55 3.91
C PRO A 72 -3.55 -1.77 4.42
N ALA A 73 -3.62 -2.07 5.71
CA ALA A 73 -2.98 -3.28 6.24
C ALA A 73 -3.57 -4.53 5.61
N ASP A 74 -4.89 -4.56 5.42
CA ASP A 74 -5.54 -5.68 4.72
C ASP A 74 -5.01 -5.83 3.30
N CYS A 75 -4.78 -4.72 2.61
CA CYS A 75 -4.27 -4.75 1.24
C CYS A 75 -2.91 -5.43 1.19
N VAL A 76 -2.02 -5.08 2.11
CA VAL A 76 -0.70 -5.68 2.15
C VAL A 76 -0.79 -7.16 2.50
N ARG A 77 -1.59 -7.50 3.50
CA ARG A 77 -1.75 -8.90 3.90
C ARG A 77 -2.30 -9.75 2.76
N LEU A 78 -3.31 -9.24 2.08
CA LEU A 78 -3.94 -10.00 1.02
C LEU A 78 -3.01 -10.12 -0.19
N ALA A 79 -2.23 -9.08 -0.49
CA ALA A 79 -1.26 -9.16 -1.56
C ALA A 79 -0.24 -10.26 -1.31
N PHE A 80 0.29 -10.34 -0.10
CA PHE A 80 1.25 -11.40 0.22
C PHE A 80 0.61 -12.78 0.21
N ALA A 81 -0.66 -12.87 0.56
CA ALA A 81 -1.33 -14.17 0.65
C ALA A 81 -1.76 -14.70 -0.71
N THR A 82 -2.12 -13.82 -1.64
CA THR A 82 -2.78 -14.26 -2.87
C THR A 82 -1.98 -14.02 -4.14
N LEU A 83 -1.13 -13.01 -4.16
CA LEU A 83 -0.32 -12.74 -5.33
C LEU A 83 1.03 -13.40 -5.14
N LYS A 84 1.61 -13.87 -6.23
CA LYS A 84 2.92 -14.49 -6.11
C LYS A 84 3.98 -13.41 -6.18
N LEU A 85 4.37 -12.93 -5.03
CA LEU A 85 5.40 -11.91 -4.91
C LEU A 85 6.73 -12.64 -4.73
N ASP A 86 7.39 -12.90 -5.84
CA ASP A 86 8.50 -13.84 -5.85
C ASP A 86 9.76 -13.37 -5.20
N GLN A 87 10.02 -12.12 -5.21
CA GLN A 87 11.30 -11.63 -4.75
C GLN A 87 11.11 -10.69 -3.62
N PRO A 88 12.03 -10.65 -2.68
CA PRO A 88 12.03 -9.57 -1.72
C PRO A 88 12.09 -8.26 -2.45
N GLY A 89 11.25 -7.37 -2.10
CA GLY A 89 11.20 -6.07 -2.72
C GLY A 89 10.83 -5.04 -1.68
N TRP A 90 10.27 -3.93 -2.09
CA TRP A 90 9.87 -2.87 -1.18
C TRP A 90 8.38 -2.68 -1.26
N VAL A 91 7.79 -2.30 -0.13
CA VAL A 91 6.42 -1.81 -0.11
C VAL A 91 6.46 -0.30 0.10
N LEU A 92 5.83 0.43 -0.79
CA LEU A 92 5.74 1.88 -0.69
C LEU A 92 4.28 2.23 -0.46
N SER A 93 4.01 2.97 0.60
CA SER A 93 2.65 3.35 0.95
C SER A 93 2.51 4.86 0.86
N GLY A 94 1.65 5.34 0.00
CA GLY A 94 1.44 6.76 -0.17
C GLY A 94 1.00 7.12 -1.59
N ILE A 95 1.06 8.37 -1.94
CA ILE A 95 1.53 9.49 -1.09
C ILE A 95 0.31 10.04 -0.37
N ASN A 96 0.35 10.04 0.94
CA ASN A 96 -0.78 10.48 1.73
C ASN A 96 -0.92 12.00 1.68
N ALA A 97 -2.14 12.48 1.56
CA ALA A 97 -2.41 13.90 1.63
C ALA A 97 -2.43 14.30 3.10
N GLY A 98 -1.45 15.10 3.50
CA GLY A 98 -1.28 15.49 4.90
C GLY A 98 -0.16 14.73 5.57
N GLY A 99 0.40 15.29 6.61
CA GLY A 99 1.52 14.69 7.31
C GLY A 99 1.08 13.67 8.36
N ASN A 100 2.01 12.81 8.74
CA ASN A 100 1.77 11.84 9.79
C ASN A 100 2.84 12.03 10.87
N LEU A 101 2.48 12.76 11.93
CA LEU A 101 3.41 13.07 13.01
C LEU A 101 2.79 12.73 14.36
N GLY A 102 3.62 12.37 15.29
CA GLY A 102 3.20 12.13 16.68
C GLY A 102 2.13 11.05 16.76
N VAL A 103 1.03 11.35 17.41
CA VAL A 103 -0.05 10.38 17.59
C VAL A 103 -0.69 10.00 16.26
N ASP A 104 -0.57 10.85 15.25
CA ASP A 104 -1.14 10.53 13.95
C ASP A 104 -0.52 9.30 13.33
N ILE A 105 0.73 9.01 13.66
CA ILE A 105 1.41 7.83 13.14
C ILE A 105 0.68 6.56 13.57
N HIS A 106 0.19 6.52 14.80
CA HIS A 106 -0.50 5.33 15.30
C HIS A 106 -1.84 5.10 14.61
N HIS A 107 -2.46 6.16 14.11
CA HIS A 107 -3.76 6.07 13.48
C HIS A 107 -3.69 6.09 11.95
N SER A 108 -2.51 6.20 11.39
CA SER A 108 -2.35 6.34 9.95
C SER A 108 -2.42 4.98 9.27
N GLY A 109 -3.30 4.86 8.29
CA GLY A 109 -3.35 3.68 7.45
C GLY A 109 -2.15 3.59 6.54
N THR A 110 -1.60 4.74 6.13
CA THR A 110 -0.40 4.78 5.31
C THR A 110 0.77 4.13 6.03
N VAL A 111 0.96 4.49 7.30
CA VAL A 111 2.03 3.90 8.11
C VAL A 111 1.71 2.44 8.44
N ALA A 112 0.44 2.13 8.67
CA ALA A 112 0.04 0.76 9.01
C ALA A 112 0.38 -0.22 7.89
N ALA A 113 0.20 0.19 6.64
CA ALA A 113 0.54 -0.67 5.51
C ALA A 113 2.04 -0.96 5.49
N ALA A 114 2.87 0.06 5.73
CA ALA A 114 4.31 -0.15 5.80
C ALA A 114 4.69 -1.06 6.96
N ARG A 115 4.03 -0.88 8.11
CA ARG A 115 4.29 -1.73 9.26
C ARG A 115 3.91 -3.17 8.99
N GLU A 116 2.78 -3.38 8.31
CA GLU A 116 2.36 -4.74 7.96
C GLU A 116 3.38 -5.41 7.04
N ALA A 117 3.90 -4.66 6.07
CA ALA A 117 4.93 -5.19 5.17
C ALA A 117 6.18 -5.61 5.95
N ALA A 118 6.58 -4.80 6.92
CA ALA A 118 7.74 -5.12 7.73
C ALA A 118 7.52 -6.40 8.53
N LEU A 119 6.31 -6.65 8.99
CA LEU A 119 5.98 -7.87 9.70
C LEU A 119 6.10 -9.10 8.79
N HIS A 120 5.99 -8.91 7.48
CA HIS A 120 6.17 -10.00 6.51
C HIS A 120 7.62 -10.07 6.00
N GLY A 121 8.50 -9.28 6.57
CA GLY A 121 9.92 -9.35 6.23
C GLY A 121 10.36 -8.51 5.04
N TRP A 122 9.48 -7.65 4.53
CA TRP A 122 9.83 -6.77 3.42
C TRP A 122 10.15 -5.37 3.93
N PRO A 123 11.19 -4.72 3.39
CA PRO A 123 11.41 -3.32 3.70
C PRO A 123 10.26 -2.47 3.18
N ALA A 124 9.95 -1.41 3.87
CA ALA A 124 8.80 -0.60 3.51
C ALA A 124 9.03 0.87 3.84
N MET A 125 8.29 1.73 3.14
CA MET A 125 8.38 3.16 3.35
C MET A 125 6.99 3.76 3.23
N ALA A 126 6.67 4.65 4.14
CA ALA A 126 5.42 5.41 4.10
C ALA A 126 5.73 6.84 3.73
N LEU A 127 4.96 7.39 2.79
CA LEU A 127 5.21 8.72 2.25
C LEU A 127 3.99 9.62 2.44
N SER A 128 4.22 10.80 2.95
CA SER A 128 3.16 11.78 3.17
C SER A 128 3.61 13.15 2.67
N GLN A 129 2.66 13.99 2.33
CA GLN A 129 2.95 15.31 1.82
C GLN A 129 2.10 16.33 2.53
N TYR A 130 2.71 17.38 3.06
CA TYR A 130 1.98 18.50 3.63
C TYR A 130 1.53 19.44 2.53
N HIS A 131 0.44 20.10 2.78
CA HIS A 131 -0.06 21.13 1.84
C HIS A 131 0.39 22.51 2.24
#